data_417fb32513213c10120176ba2e5be670
#
_entry.id   417fb32513213c10120176ba2e5be670
#
_cell.length_a   1.000
_cell.length_b   1.000
_cell.length_c   1.000
_cell.angle_alpha   90.00
_cell.angle_beta   90.00
_cell.angle_gamma   90.00
#
_symmetry.space_group_name_H-M   'P 1'
#
loop_
_entity.id
_entity.type
_entity.pdbx_description
1 polymer ?
#
loop_
_entity_poly.entity_id
_entity_poly.type
_entity_poly.pdbx_seq_one_letter_code
_entity_poly.pdbx_strand_id
1 'polypeptide(L)'
;MSERFAVGWVAHIMKTVKTNPDQTATQLLSPAAAAPTVSGAITADRIQMNLQGRDRDAVLRELVALVIPPQEERMSETLFQALKAREDLCSTCVTEGVAIPHARNALVGMVNKPVLAYGRHQGGVNFGALDGKPVRHFFLLCAPNVREHLLLLAKLARLLNQPAFRRKLDAATLPQQVIDLIRTSEQ
;
A
#
# COMPACT_ATOMS: atom_id res chain seq x y z
N MET A 1 12.28 -18.49 -13.60
CA MET A 1 13.21 -17.48 -13.01
C MET A 1 12.52 -16.44 -12.13
N SER A 2 11.23 -16.57 -11.86
CA SER A 2 10.39 -15.55 -11.18
C SER A 2 10.31 -15.66 -9.65
N GLU A 3 10.60 -16.80 -9.05
CA GLU A 3 10.37 -17.01 -7.59
C GLU A 3 11.47 -16.45 -6.67
N ARG A 4 12.67 -16.18 -7.20
CA ARG A 4 13.80 -15.71 -6.37
C ARG A 4 13.74 -14.24 -5.98
N PHE A 5 12.97 -13.41 -6.68
CA PHE A 5 12.93 -11.96 -6.42
C PHE A 5 11.93 -11.56 -5.32
N ALA A 6 10.78 -12.23 -5.22
CA ALA A 6 9.81 -11.97 -4.15
C ALA A 6 10.36 -12.33 -2.76
N VAL A 7 11.15 -13.40 -2.66
CA VAL A 7 11.76 -13.85 -1.39
C VAL A 7 12.83 -12.87 -0.89
N GLY A 8 13.56 -12.22 -1.80
CA GLY A 8 14.61 -11.25 -1.43
C GLY A 8 14.07 -10.00 -0.76
N TRP A 9 12.91 -9.52 -1.19
CA TRP A 9 12.32 -8.28 -0.67
C TRP A 9 11.68 -8.48 0.72
N VAL A 10 10.98 -9.58 0.92
CA VAL A 10 10.45 -9.97 2.24
C VAL A 10 11.58 -10.22 3.24
N ALA A 11 12.67 -10.85 2.80
CA ALA A 11 13.86 -11.08 3.64
C ALA A 11 14.59 -9.78 3.99
N HIS A 12 14.56 -8.78 3.11
CA HIS A 12 15.15 -7.46 3.38
C HIS A 12 14.37 -6.68 4.44
N ILE A 13 13.03 -6.74 4.41
CA ILE A 13 12.18 -6.12 5.45
C ILE A 13 12.44 -6.76 6.81
N MET A 14 12.61 -8.08 6.89
CA MET A 14 12.87 -8.77 8.17
C MET A 14 14.26 -8.52 8.76
N LYS A 15 15.27 -8.17 7.95
CA LYS A 15 16.62 -7.86 8.45
C LYS A 15 16.79 -6.46 9.03
N THR A 16 15.86 -5.55 8.80
CA THR A 16 15.99 -4.14 9.23
C THR A 16 15.39 -3.86 10.61
N VAL A 17 14.75 -4.84 11.24
CA VAL A 17 14.21 -4.70 12.59
C VAL A 17 15.32 -4.99 13.60
N LYS A 18 16.26 -4.05 13.80
CA LYS A 18 17.07 -3.99 15.02
C LYS A 18 16.23 -3.32 16.10
N THR A 19 15.68 -4.11 16.99
CA THR A 19 15.00 -3.66 18.21
C THR A 19 15.98 -2.94 19.12
N ASN A 20 15.66 -1.71 19.47
CA ASN A 20 16.33 -0.98 20.54
C ASN A 20 15.71 -1.44 21.88
N PRO A 21 16.46 -2.01 22.83
CA PRO A 21 15.88 -2.68 24.00
C PRO A 21 15.33 -1.77 25.10
N ASP A 22 15.40 -0.44 24.95
CA ASP A 22 15.19 0.48 26.08
C ASP A 22 13.84 1.27 26.05
N GLN A 23 12.87 0.84 25.26
CA GLN A 23 11.49 1.39 25.29
C GLN A 23 10.46 0.34 25.69
N THR A 24 10.78 -0.45 26.65
CA THR A 24 9.95 -1.52 27.16
C THR A 24 9.45 -1.18 28.56
N ALA A 25 8.17 -1.19 28.77
CA ALA A 25 7.47 -1.72 29.93
C ALA A 25 6.13 -1.06 30.23
N THR A 26 5.83 0.15 29.74
CA THR A 26 4.61 0.85 30.18
C THR A 26 3.47 0.94 29.15
N GLN A 27 3.67 0.45 27.92
CA GLN A 27 2.63 0.46 26.85
C GLN A 27 1.96 -0.91 26.59
N LEU A 28 2.17 -1.91 27.43
CA LEU A 28 1.72 -3.29 27.21
C LEU A 28 0.37 -3.64 27.84
N LEU A 29 -0.39 -2.70 28.40
CA LEU A 29 -1.66 -2.97 29.09
C LEU A 29 -2.86 -2.19 28.54
N SER A 30 -2.88 -1.84 27.26
CA SER A 30 -4.16 -1.57 26.60
C SER A 30 -4.76 -2.90 26.12
N PRO A 31 -6.11 -3.11 26.26
CA PRO A 31 -6.74 -4.33 25.76
C PRO A 31 -6.37 -4.49 24.29
N ALA A 32 -5.93 -5.69 23.91
CA ALA A 32 -5.40 -5.99 22.59
C ALA A 32 -6.43 -5.59 21.52
N ALA A 33 -6.26 -4.40 20.94
CA ALA A 33 -7.00 -4.04 19.75
C ALA A 33 -6.74 -5.12 18.69
N ALA A 34 -7.82 -5.67 18.13
CA ALA A 34 -7.70 -6.71 17.11
C ALA A 34 -6.69 -6.27 16.04
N ALA A 35 -5.82 -7.20 15.64
CA ALA A 35 -4.79 -6.90 14.66
C ALA A 35 -5.41 -6.30 13.38
N PRO A 36 -4.86 -5.20 12.83
CA PRO A 36 -5.45 -4.54 11.68
C PRO A 36 -5.52 -5.50 10.48
N THR A 37 -6.63 -5.43 9.75
CA THR A 37 -6.87 -6.19 8.52
C THR A 37 -6.77 -5.29 7.31
N VAL A 38 -6.39 -5.85 6.16
CA VAL A 38 -6.36 -5.10 4.88
C VAL A 38 -7.78 -4.66 4.50
N SER A 39 -8.75 -5.56 4.69
CA SER A 39 -10.17 -5.28 4.43
C SER A 39 -10.76 -4.22 5.37
N GLY A 40 -10.26 -4.10 6.60
CA GLY A 40 -10.67 -3.06 7.55
C GLY A 40 -10.05 -1.68 7.27
N ALA A 41 -8.99 -1.63 6.45
CA ALA A 41 -8.30 -0.39 6.12
C ALA A 41 -8.83 0.28 4.83
N ILE A 42 -9.62 -0.43 4.00
CA ILE A 42 -10.13 0.04 2.71
C ILE A 42 -11.63 0.28 2.75
N THR A 43 -12.08 1.36 2.10
CA THR A 43 -13.49 1.72 1.94
C THR A 43 -13.78 2.07 0.48
N ALA A 44 -15.04 2.02 0.05
CA ALA A 44 -15.40 2.20 -1.36
C ALA A 44 -15.05 3.60 -1.92
N ASP A 45 -15.13 4.63 -1.08
CA ASP A 45 -14.75 6.01 -1.38
C ASP A 45 -13.24 6.19 -1.61
N ARG A 46 -12.42 5.21 -1.22
CA ARG A 46 -10.96 5.17 -1.44
C ARG A 46 -10.56 4.25 -2.58
N ILE A 47 -11.48 3.95 -3.48
CA ILE A 47 -11.24 3.11 -4.64
C ILE A 47 -11.55 3.87 -5.91
N GLN A 48 -10.51 4.07 -6.74
CA GLN A 48 -10.64 4.65 -8.08
C GLN A 48 -10.37 3.59 -9.14
N MET A 49 -11.44 3.15 -9.84
CA MET A 49 -11.35 2.09 -10.85
C MET A 49 -10.77 2.55 -12.18
N ASN A 50 -10.51 3.85 -12.37
CA ASN A 50 -10.01 4.42 -13.61
C ASN A 50 -9.15 5.66 -13.35
N LEU A 51 -7.90 5.43 -12.90
CA LEU A 51 -6.89 6.48 -12.77
C LEU A 51 -6.56 7.06 -14.16
N GLN A 52 -6.29 8.36 -14.22
CA GLN A 52 -6.01 9.12 -15.43
C GLN A 52 -4.55 9.59 -15.54
N GLY A 53 -3.78 9.48 -14.49
CA GLY A 53 -2.39 9.92 -14.43
C GLY A 53 -1.52 9.23 -15.45
N ARG A 54 -0.84 10.01 -16.28
CA ARG A 54 -0.02 9.51 -17.40
C ARG A 54 1.39 9.12 -17.00
N ASP A 55 1.80 9.51 -15.81
CA ASP A 55 3.10 9.21 -15.23
C ASP A 55 2.99 8.86 -13.75
N ARG A 56 4.11 8.47 -13.16
CA ARG A 56 4.21 8.06 -11.76
C ARG A 56 3.71 9.14 -10.81
N ASP A 57 4.14 10.37 -10.99
CA ASP A 57 3.83 11.47 -10.07
C ASP A 57 2.34 11.84 -10.15
N ALA A 58 1.74 11.84 -11.34
CA ALA A 58 0.31 12.07 -11.53
C ALA A 58 -0.53 10.97 -10.84
N VAL A 59 -0.15 9.70 -11.00
CA VAL A 59 -0.82 8.57 -10.30
C VAL A 59 -0.70 8.70 -8.78
N LEU A 60 0.48 9.06 -8.26
CA LEU A 60 0.66 9.27 -6.82
C LEU A 60 -0.25 10.40 -6.29
N ARG A 61 -0.43 11.49 -7.03
CA ARG A 61 -1.34 12.58 -6.65
C ARG A 61 -2.80 12.15 -6.64
N GLU A 62 -3.25 11.37 -7.62
CA GLU A 62 -4.60 10.82 -7.61
C GLU A 62 -4.83 9.89 -6.42
N LEU A 63 -3.87 9.04 -6.08
CA LEU A 63 -3.97 8.17 -4.92
C LEU A 63 -3.99 8.95 -3.59
N VAL A 64 -3.19 10.01 -3.47
CA VAL A 64 -3.20 10.90 -2.31
C VAL A 64 -4.58 11.55 -2.12
N ALA A 65 -5.23 11.98 -3.21
CA ALA A 65 -6.57 12.57 -3.16
C ALA A 65 -7.66 11.59 -2.65
N LEU A 66 -7.42 10.27 -2.73
CA LEU A 66 -8.31 9.27 -2.12
C LEU A 66 -8.15 9.13 -0.61
N VAL A 67 -7.05 9.64 -0.06
CA VAL A 67 -6.73 9.51 1.38
C VAL A 67 -6.91 10.83 2.12
N ILE A 68 -6.49 11.92 1.50
CA ILE A 68 -6.47 13.27 2.09
C ILE A 68 -7.57 14.12 1.46
N PRO A 69 -8.46 14.75 2.25
CA PRO A 69 -9.49 15.63 1.73
C PRO A 69 -8.90 16.82 0.95
N PRO A 70 -9.59 17.31 -0.10
CA PRO A 70 -9.09 18.41 -0.94
C PRO A 70 -8.76 19.70 -0.19
N GLN A 71 -9.41 19.94 0.97
CA GLN A 71 -9.19 21.13 1.79
C GLN A 71 -7.86 21.10 2.55
N GLU A 72 -7.22 19.94 2.64
CA GLU A 72 -5.96 19.73 3.38
C GLU A 72 -4.76 19.71 2.43
N GLU A 73 -4.60 20.76 1.60
CA GLU A 73 -3.56 20.87 0.58
C GLU A 73 -2.15 20.62 1.12
N ARG A 74 -1.84 21.21 2.28
CA ARG A 74 -0.52 21.04 2.92
C ARG A 74 -0.26 19.58 3.29
N MET A 75 -1.25 18.88 3.78
CA MET A 75 -1.14 17.46 4.14
C MET A 75 -1.02 16.59 2.89
N SER A 76 -1.80 16.90 1.84
CA SER A 76 -1.71 16.26 0.53
C SER A 76 -0.31 16.37 -0.06
N GLU A 77 0.28 17.58 -0.06
CA GLU A 77 1.63 17.78 -0.59
C GLU A 77 2.68 17.06 0.26
N THR A 78 2.56 17.09 1.59
CA THR A 78 3.47 16.37 2.49
C THR A 78 3.44 14.86 2.23
N LEU A 79 2.25 14.28 2.08
CA LEU A 79 2.09 12.86 1.75
C LEU A 79 2.68 12.54 0.38
N PHE A 80 2.35 13.34 -0.64
CA PHE A 80 2.89 13.16 -1.99
C PHE A 80 4.42 13.17 -2.01
N GLN A 81 5.06 14.14 -1.37
CA GLN A 81 6.52 14.24 -1.32
C GLN A 81 7.15 13.05 -0.59
N ALA A 82 6.53 12.57 0.48
CA ALA A 82 6.99 11.38 1.20
C ALA A 82 6.92 10.11 0.35
N LEU A 83 5.83 9.94 -0.43
CA LEU A 83 5.66 8.83 -1.37
C LEU A 83 6.67 8.90 -2.52
N LYS A 84 6.82 10.09 -3.12
CA LYS A 84 7.78 10.32 -4.19
C LYS A 84 9.20 10.02 -3.74
N ALA A 85 9.63 10.56 -2.61
CA ALA A 85 10.96 10.31 -2.04
C ALA A 85 11.20 8.81 -1.77
N ARG A 86 10.15 8.07 -1.36
CA ARG A 86 10.24 6.62 -1.17
C ARG A 86 10.38 5.87 -2.50
N GLU A 87 9.62 6.27 -3.50
CA GLU A 87 9.62 5.66 -4.83
C GLU A 87 10.93 5.92 -5.58
N ASP A 88 11.53 7.12 -5.40
CA ASP A 88 12.81 7.49 -6.00
C ASP A 88 13.99 6.65 -5.48
N LEU A 89 13.88 6.09 -4.28
CA LEU A 89 14.90 5.17 -3.74
C LEU A 89 14.87 3.79 -4.42
N CYS A 90 13.70 3.28 -4.66
CA CYS A 90 13.47 1.98 -5.29
C CYS A 90 11.96 1.83 -5.54
N SER A 91 11.59 1.34 -6.71
CA SER A 91 10.18 1.13 -7.02
C SER A 91 9.48 0.24 -6.00
N THR A 92 8.26 0.62 -5.63
CA THR A 92 7.39 -0.17 -4.74
C THR A 92 6.59 -1.24 -5.48
N CYS A 93 6.95 -1.56 -6.71
CA CYS A 93 6.38 -2.67 -7.46
C CYS A 93 6.73 -4.00 -6.79
N VAL A 94 5.72 -4.78 -6.43
CA VAL A 94 5.88 -6.05 -5.69
C VAL A 94 5.75 -7.28 -6.57
N THR A 95 5.02 -7.16 -7.68
CA THR A 95 4.78 -8.22 -8.65
C THR A 95 4.33 -7.59 -9.98
N GLU A 96 4.21 -8.39 -11.04
CA GLU A 96 3.80 -7.93 -12.37
C GLU A 96 2.54 -7.06 -12.33
N GLY A 97 2.67 -5.82 -12.77
CA GLY A 97 1.58 -4.86 -12.89
C GLY A 97 0.99 -4.31 -11.59
N VAL A 98 1.63 -4.55 -10.42
CA VAL A 98 1.13 -4.11 -9.11
C VAL A 98 2.20 -3.36 -8.32
N ALA A 99 1.86 -2.19 -7.79
CA ALA A 99 2.68 -1.43 -6.86
C ALA A 99 1.96 -1.18 -5.53
N ILE A 100 2.74 -1.03 -4.46
CA ILE A 100 2.25 -0.63 -3.13
C ILE A 100 2.96 0.67 -2.74
N PRO A 101 2.55 1.83 -3.25
CA PRO A 101 3.08 3.11 -2.79
C PRO A 101 2.85 3.28 -1.28
N HIS A 102 3.91 3.60 -0.55
CA HIS A 102 3.88 3.82 0.89
C HIS A 102 5.03 4.73 1.31
N ALA A 103 4.87 5.53 2.33
CA ALA A 103 5.96 6.33 2.86
C ALA A 103 6.96 5.45 3.65
N ARG A 104 8.24 5.82 3.64
CA ARG A 104 9.31 5.08 4.32
C ARG A 104 9.10 5.00 5.84
N ASN A 105 8.62 6.07 6.42
CA ASN A 105 8.29 6.15 7.84
C ASN A 105 6.78 6.19 7.99
N ALA A 106 6.25 5.61 9.07
CA ALA A 106 4.86 5.81 9.43
C ALA A 106 4.60 7.33 9.50
N LEU A 107 3.56 7.78 8.82
CA LEU A 107 3.17 9.18 8.81
C LEU A 107 2.45 9.50 10.13
N VAL A 108 3.24 9.57 11.20
CA VAL A 108 2.75 9.82 12.55
C VAL A 108 1.97 11.13 12.57
N GLY A 109 0.71 11.07 12.99
CA GLY A 109 -0.18 12.22 13.06
C GLY A 109 -0.96 12.55 11.77
N MET A 110 -0.67 11.91 10.64
CA MET A 110 -1.47 12.09 9.41
C MET A 110 -2.73 11.23 9.38
N VAL A 111 -2.67 10.05 9.97
CA VAL A 111 -3.81 9.15 10.09
C VAL A 111 -3.89 8.59 11.51
N ASN A 112 -5.10 8.48 12.05
CA ASN A 112 -5.34 7.92 13.40
C ASN A 112 -5.59 6.41 13.37
N LYS A 113 -5.81 5.85 12.19
CA LYS A 113 -6.01 4.43 11.92
C LYS A 113 -5.42 4.07 10.56
N PRO A 114 -5.12 2.80 10.29
CA PRO A 114 -4.66 2.38 8.97
C PRO A 114 -5.65 2.75 7.88
N VAL A 115 -5.11 3.21 6.76
CA VAL A 115 -5.86 3.59 5.55
C VAL A 115 -5.21 2.93 4.35
N LEU A 116 -6.03 2.27 3.55
CA LEU A 116 -5.64 1.73 2.26
C LEU A 116 -6.50 2.38 1.18
N ALA A 117 -5.86 2.96 0.16
CA ALA A 117 -6.53 3.37 -1.06
C ALA A 117 -6.10 2.47 -2.22
N TYR A 118 -7.01 2.25 -3.16
CA TYR A 118 -6.74 1.46 -4.35
C TYR A 118 -7.07 2.27 -5.60
N GLY A 119 -6.14 2.22 -6.57
CA GLY A 119 -6.32 2.80 -7.89
C GLY A 119 -6.01 1.80 -8.99
N ARG A 120 -6.83 1.76 -10.04
CA ARG A 120 -6.60 0.98 -11.25
C ARG A 120 -6.40 1.89 -12.45
N HIS A 121 -5.34 1.67 -13.23
CA HIS A 121 -5.11 2.35 -14.51
C HIS A 121 -5.29 1.37 -15.67
N GLN A 122 -6.15 1.69 -16.64
CA GLN A 122 -6.52 0.78 -17.73
C GLN A 122 -5.31 0.34 -18.59
N GLY A 123 -4.54 1.29 -19.07
CA GLY A 123 -3.37 1.03 -19.92
C GLY A 123 -2.08 0.71 -19.16
N GLY A 124 -2.09 0.92 -17.83
CA GLY A 124 -0.87 0.88 -17.03
C GLY A 124 0.03 2.12 -17.22
N VAL A 125 0.91 2.34 -16.26
CA VAL A 125 1.84 3.48 -16.21
C VAL A 125 3.26 2.96 -15.98
N ASN A 126 4.25 3.60 -16.60
CA ASN A 126 5.64 3.35 -16.25
C ASN A 126 5.91 3.86 -14.82
N PHE A 127 6.01 2.91 -13.88
CA PHE A 127 6.20 3.18 -12.46
C PHE A 127 7.58 2.74 -11.96
N GLY A 128 8.53 2.52 -12.88
CA GLY A 128 9.88 2.08 -12.56
C GLY A 128 9.95 0.62 -12.10
N ALA A 129 9.03 -0.23 -12.54
CA ALA A 129 9.07 -1.66 -12.22
C ALA A 129 10.35 -2.32 -12.74
N LEU A 130 10.96 -3.21 -11.96
CA LEU A 130 12.22 -3.87 -12.30
C LEU A 130 12.13 -4.75 -13.57
N ASP A 131 10.93 -5.23 -13.89
CA ASP A 131 10.66 -5.99 -15.10
C ASP A 131 10.35 -5.13 -16.34
N GLY A 132 10.38 -3.79 -16.17
CA GLY A 132 10.07 -2.80 -17.20
C GLY A 132 8.60 -2.76 -17.67
N LYS A 133 7.73 -3.56 -17.05
CA LYS A 133 6.31 -3.60 -17.43
C LYS A 133 5.52 -2.46 -16.79
N PRO A 134 4.46 -1.99 -17.47
CA PRO A 134 3.58 -0.97 -16.91
C PRO A 134 2.80 -1.51 -15.71
N VAL A 135 2.63 -0.66 -14.70
CA VAL A 135 1.84 -0.96 -13.49
C VAL A 135 0.40 -0.51 -13.69
N ARG A 136 -0.55 -1.37 -13.36
CA ARG A 136 -1.99 -1.14 -13.51
C ARG A 136 -2.74 -1.04 -12.19
N HIS A 137 -2.23 -1.67 -11.14
CA HIS A 137 -2.87 -1.73 -9.83
C HIS A 137 -1.98 -1.07 -8.78
N PHE A 138 -2.53 -0.12 -8.06
CA PHE A 138 -1.82 0.67 -7.07
C PHE A 138 -2.55 0.59 -5.74
N PHE A 139 -1.83 0.23 -4.67
CA PHE A 139 -2.33 0.18 -3.31
C PHE A 139 -1.56 1.16 -2.44
N LEU A 140 -2.10 2.35 -2.20
CA LEU A 140 -1.49 3.32 -1.30
C LEU A 140 -1.80 2.94 0.15
N LEU A 141 -0.76 2.66 0.93
CA LEU A 141 -0.87 2.31 2.34
C LEU A 141 -0.36 3.44 3.24
N CYS A 142 -1.23 3.92 4.13
CA CYS A 142 -0.90 4.81 5.23
C CYS A 142 -1.24 4.15 6.57
N ALA A 143 -0.37 4.27 7.57
CA ALA A 143 -0.61 3.73 8.91
C ALA A 143 -0.10 4.67 9.99
N PRO A 144 -0.73 4.69 11.19
CA PRO A 144 -0.38 5.63 12.26
C PRO A 144 0.96 5.29 12.93
N ASN A 145 1.43 4.05 12.83
CA ASN A 145 2.68 3.61 13.44
C ASN A 145 3.37 2.51 12.60
N VAL A 146 4.64 2.29 12.89
CA VAL A 146 5.49 1.34 12.16
C VAL A 146 5.00 -0.10 12.26
N ARG A 147 4.50 -0.52 13.43
CA ARG A 147 4.01 -1.88 13.65
C ARG A 147 2.83 -2.22 12.73
N GLU A 148 1.83 -1.35 12.70
CA GLU A 148 0.65 -1.54 11.83
C GLU A 148 1.01 -1.43 10.36
N HIS A 149 1.92 -0.51 10.01
CA HIS A 149 2.44 -0.37 8.66
C HIS A 149 3.07 -1.68 8.15
N LEU A 150 4.03 -2.23 8.89
CA LEU A 150 4.73 -3.46 8.48
C LEU A 150 3.78 -4.66 8.43
N LEU A 151 2.85 -4.76 9.37
CA LEU A 151 1.88 -5.85 9.41
C LEU A 151 0.96 -5.82 8.19
N LEU A 152 0.39 -4.66 7.87
CA LEU A 152 -0.51 -4.51 6.71
C LEU A 152 0.24 -4.65 5.39
N LEU A 153 1.45 -4.12 5.29
CA LEU A 153 2.29 -4.29 4.11
C LEU A 153 2.58 -5.76 3.83
N ALA A 154 2.92 -6.54 4.88
CA ALA A 154 3.17 -7.97 4.74
C ALA A 154 1.90 -8.74 4.32
N LYS A 155 0.75 -8.43 4.95
CA LYS A 155 -0.55 -9.05 4.59
C LYS A 155 -0.92 -8.75 3.15
N LEU A 156 -0.83 -7.48 2.73
CA LEU A 156 -1.16 -7.05 1.38
C LEU A 156 -0.22 -7.70 0.34
N ALA A 157 1.08 -7.69 0.59
CA ALA A 157 2.06 -8.33 -0.29
C ALA A 157 1.79 -9.83 -0.45
N ARG A 158 1.39 -10.52 0.64
CA ARG A 158 1.00 -11.94 0.58
C ARG A 158 -0.22 -12.18 -0.32
N LEU A 159 -1.25 -11.34 -0.24
CA LEU A 159 -2.43 -11.42 -1.12
C LEU A 159 -2.04 -11.20 -2.58
N LEU A 160 -1.28 -10.13 -2.84
CA LEU A 160 -0.88 -9.74 -4.19
C LEU A 160 0.08 -10.73 -4.86
N ASN A 161 0.82 -11.51 -4.09
CA ASN A 161 1.67 -12.58 -4.64
C ASN A 161 0.88 -13.78 -5.14
N GLN A 162 -0.42 -13.91 -4.83
CA GLN A 162 -1.26 -15.00 -5.31
C GLN A 162 -1.76 -14.72 -6.74
N PRO A 163 -1.41 -15.55 -7.76
CA PRO A 163 -1.87 -15.32 -9.13
C PRO A 163 -3.40 -15.34 -9.28
N ALA A 164 -4.08 -16.17 -8.47
CA ALA A 164 -5.54 -16.24 -8.48
C ALA A 164 -6.17 -14.92 -7.97
N PHE A 165 -5.59 -14.30 -6.95
CA PHE A 165 -6.02 -13.00 -6.45
C PHE A 165 -5.87 -11.92 -7.53
N ARG A 166 -4.71 -11.83 -8.17
CA ARG A 166 -4.46 -10.84 -9.23
C ARG A 166 -5.42 -10.99 -10.41
N ARG A 167 -5.69 -12.21 -10.87
CA ARG A 167 -6.69 -12.45 -11.94
C ARG A 167 -8.10 -11.96 -11.55
N LYS A 168 -8.53 -12.19 -10.31
CA LYS A 168 -9.82 -11.69 -9.82
C LYS A 168 -9.82 -10.16 -9.69
N LEU A 169 -8.69 -9.57 -9.28
CA LEU A 169 -8.53 -8.13 -9.20
C LEU A 169 -8.62 -7.47 -10.58
N ASP A 170 -7.99 -8.07 -11.61
CA ASP A 170 -8.10 -7.64 -12.99
C ASP A 170 -9.55 -7.68 -13.52
N ALA A 171 -10.31 -8.69 -13.11
CA ALA A 171 -11.71 -8.87 -13.52
C ALA A 171 -12.69 -7.96 -12.78
N ALA A 172 -12.30 -7.38 -11.63
CA ALA A 172 -13.16 -6.49 -10.86
C ALA A 172 -13.48 -5.22 -11.66
N THR A 173 -14.76 -4.83 -11.69
CA THR A 173 -15.24 -3.62 -12.38
C THR A 173 -15.85 -2.60 -11.43
N LEU A 174 -16.15 -3.01 -10.20
CA LEU A 174 -16.77 -2.18 -9.17
C LEU A 174 -15.92 -2.15 -7.89
N PRO A 175 -15.91 -1.03 -7.17
CA PRO A 175 -15.18 -0.90 -5.89
C PRO A 175 -15.54 -2.01 -4.88
N GLN A 176 -16.81 -2.37 -4.79
CA GLN A 176 -17.27 -3.40 -3.85
C GLN A 176 -16.65 -4.77 -4.13
N GLN A 177 -16.45 -5.12 -5.40
CA GLN A 177 -15.79 -6.39 -5.78
C GLN A 177 -14.34 -6.46 -5.29
N VAL A 178 -13.63 -5.32 -5.30
CA VAL A 178 -12.26 -5.24 -4.76
C VAL A 178 -12.27 -5.48 -3.25
N ILE A 179 -13.19 -4.84 -2.52
CA ILE A 179 -13.34 -5.01 -1.07
C ILE A 179 -13.67 -6.45 -0.72
N ASP A 180 -14.64 -7.05 -1.41
CA ASP A 180 -15.08 -8.42 -1.15
C ASP A 180 -13.99 -9.44 -1.48
N LEU A 181 -13.23 -9.19 -2.55
CA LEU A 181 -12.07 -10.00 -2.91
C LEU A 181 -11.00 -9.98 -1.80
N ILE A 182 -10.65 -8.80 -1.29
CA ILE A 182 -9.71 -8.66 -0.18
C ILE A 182 -10.24 -9.40 1.06
N ARG A 183 -11.50 -9.14 1.46
CA ARG A 183 -12.12 -9.72 2.65
C ARG A 183 -12.15 -11.25 2.62
N THR A 184 -12.51 -11.84 1.48
CA THR A 184 -12.56 -13.30 1.32
C THR A 184 -11.20 -13.95 1.24
N SER A 185 -10.17 -13.21 0.84
CA SER A 185 -8.81 -13.73 0.68
C SER A 185 -7.94 -13.55 1.94
N GLU A 186 -8.39 -12.77 2.92
CA GLU A 186 -7.71 -12.62 4.22
C GLU A 186 -8.06 -13.72 5.22
N GLN A 187 -9.14 -14.46 4.99
CA GLN A 187 -9.57 -15.58 5.82
C GLN A 187 -8.68 -16.79 5.56
#